data_77a0f358de5f6e5fce3da55919b5ba90
#
_entry.id   77a0f358de5f6e5fce3da55919b5ba90
#
_cell.length_a   1.000
_cell.length_b   1.000
_cell.length_c   1.000
_cell.angle_alpha   90.00
_cell.angle_beta   90.00
_cell.angle_gamma   90.00
#
_symmetry.space_group_name_H-M   'P 1'
#
loop_
_entity.id
_entity.type
_entity.pdbx_description
1 polymer ?
#
loop_
_entity_poly.entity_id
_entity_poly.type
_entity_poly.pdbx_seq_one_letter_code
_entity_poly.pdbx_strand_id
1 'polypeptide(L)'
;CDQYTSQPDYWAETDKTVGDAPSTLRLTLPEVYLEDADVAARTEKIHQTMQQYVQDGTLRTLPAGVVLTERWSGGIVLSVDLEAYEYTPGSASLIRPTEKTVVERIPPRLKVRQGACLELPHIMILIDDPDRQIIEPLFEQTASYDKLYDTDLMQNGGHITGWFLPNGPETEAIEAKLEALCDRETFNRKYGCTDAQALLPYAVGDGNHSMATAKAYWEEVKKGLTAEEQENHPARFALVEVVNIHDESLIIEPIHRALFGVDADELLG
;
A
#
# COMPACT_ATOMS: atom_id res chain seq x y z
N CYS A 1 -9.34 2.89 4.96
CA CYS A 1 -9.12 1.51 5.41
C CYS A 1 -10.39 0.71 5.15
N ASP A 2 -10.31 -0.35 4.35
CA ASP A 2 -11.44 -1.18 3.89
C ASP A 2 -11.58 -2.54 4.61
N GLN A 3 -10.87 -2.72 5.70
CA GLN A 3 -11.00 -3.89 6.56
C GLN A 3 -12.15 -3.72 7.55
N TYR A 4 -12.75 -4.83 7.96
CA TYR A 4 -13.85 -4.87 8.94
C TYR A 4 -15.04 -3.95 8.59
N THR A 5 -15.37 -3.84 7.30
CA THR A 5 -16.44 -2.95 6.80
C THR A 5 -17.83 -3.36 7.26
N SER A 6 -18.03 -4.64 7.61
CA SER A 6 -19.27 -5.18 8.18
C SER A 6 -19.28 -5.26 9.71
N GLN A 7 -18.25 -4.73 10.37
CA GLN A 7 -18.04 -4.87 11.82
C GLN A 7 -17.86 -3.51 12.49
N PRO A 8 -18.90 -2.67 12.60
CA PRO A 8 -18.81 -1.36 13.22
C PRO A 8 -18.33 -1.43 14.69
N ASP A 9 -18.67 -2.50 15.40
CA ASP A 9 -18.25 -2.71 16.78
C ASP A 9 -16.73 -2.83 16.93
N TYR A 10 -16.04 -3.42 15.94
CA TYR A 10 -14.59 -3.47 15.90
C TYR A 10 -13.97 -2.06 15.95
N TRP A 11 -14.50 -1.15 15.14
CA TRP A 11 -14.02 0.22 15.07
C TRP A 11 -14.37 1.03 16.31
N ALA A 12 -15.55 0.81 16.89
CA ALA A 12 -15.96 1.45 18.14
C ALA A 12 -15.08 1.01 19.32
N GLU A 13 -14.73 -0.27 19.42
CA GLU A 13 -13.81 -0.77 20.45
C GLU A 13 -12.39 -0.28 20.24
N THR A 14 -11.93 -0.22 18.99
CA THR A 14 -10.63 0.36 18.65
C THR A 14 -10.55 1.83 19.04
N ASP A 15 -11.60 2.62 18.74
CA ASP A 15 -11.67 4.04 19.11
C ASP A 15 -11.62 4.23 20.64
N LYS A 16 -12.35 3.41 21.37
CA LYS A 16 -12.33 3.39 22.83
C LYS A 16 -10.95 3.03 23.41
N THR A 17 -10.26 2.06 22.79
CA THR A 17 -8.92 1.65 23.20
C THR A 17 -7.90 2.77 22.95
N VAL A 18 -7.99 3.46 21.82
CA VAL A 18 -7.13 4.61 21.49
C VAL A 18 -7.40 5.79 22.43
N GLY A 19 -8.66 6.09 22.73
CA GLY A 19 -9.03 7.25 23.53
C GLY A 19 -8.44 8.55 22.96
N ASP A 20 -7.77 9.33 23.81
CA ASP A 20 -7.12 10.59 23.43
C ASP A 20 -5.64 10.42 22.98
N ALA A 21 -5.12 9.20 22.97
CA ALA A 21 -3.74 8.94 22.57
C ALA A 21 -3.53 9.15 21.06
N PRO A 22 -2.34 9.61 20.64
CA PRO A 22 -1.95 9.61 19.22
C PRO A 22 -2.03 8.22 18.64
N SER A 23 -2.63 8.12 17.44
CA SER A 23 -2.78 6.83 16.73
C SER A 23 -3.00 7.07 15.25
N THR A 24 -2.60 6.09 14.43
CA THR A 24 -2.94 6.05 13.00
C THR A 24 -4.45 5.97 12.75
N LEU A 25 -5.24 5.49 13.72
CA LEU A 25 -6.70 5.56 13.65
C LEU A 25 -7.20 7.01 13.47
N ARG A 26 -6.48 7.99 14.02
CA ARG A 26 -6.82 9.43 13.90
C ARG A 26 -6.44 10.02 12.54
N LEU A 27 -5.67 9.27 11.72
CA LEU A 27 -5.17 9.68 10.41
C LEU A 27 -5.85 8.95 9.26
N THR A 28 -6.77 8.03 9.54
CA THR A 28 -7.45 7.20 8.53
C THR A 28 -8.96 7.31 8.68
N LEU A 29 -9.66 7.17 7.55
CA LEU A 29 -11.11 6.97 7.54
C LEU A 29 -11.41 5.48 7.31
N PRO A 30 -11.92 4.75 8.31
CA PRO A 30 -12.44 3.40 8.09
C PRO A 30 -13.60 3.41 7.09
N GLU A 31 -13.63 2.45 6.17
CA GLU A 31 -14.63 2.43 5.08
C GLU A 31 -16.06 2.27 5.62
N VAL A 32 -16.23 1.66 6.78
CA VAL A 32 -17.52 1.54 7.46
C VAL A 32 -18.23 2.88 7.65
N TYR A 33 -17.46 3.99 7.70
CA TYR A 33 -17.98 5.36 7.87
C TYR A 33 -18.04 6.16 6.58
N LEU A 34 -17.70 5.55 5.43
CA LEU A 34 -17.55 6.30 4.16
C LEU A 34 -18.87 6.86 3.63
N GLU A 35 -20.01 6.26 4.00
CA GLU A 35 -21.35 6.69 3.61
C GLU A 35 -22.09 7.47 4.70
N ASP A 36 -21.43 7.73 5.83
CA ASP A 36 -22.02 8.51 6.93
C ASP A 36 -22.27 9.96 6.52
N ALA A 37 -23.31 10.57 7.08
CA ALA A 37 -23.67 11.95 6.79
C ALA A 37 -22.58 12.96 7.19
N ASP A 38 -21.70 12.61 8.14
CA ASP A 38 -20.62 13.43 8.68
C ASP A 38 -19.25 13.15 8.06
N VAL A 39 -19.15 12.35 6.98
CA VAL A 39 -17.89 11.97 6.32
C VAL A 39 -17.00 13.16 5.99
N ALA A 40 -17.56 14.28 5.58
CA ALA A 40 -16.79 15.50 5.26
C ALA A 40 -16.13 16.08 6.54
N ALA A 41 -16.86 16.14 7.65
CA ALA A 41 -16.33 16.62 8.91
C ALA A 41 -15.26 15.68 9.48
N ARG A 42 -15.43 14.36 9.34
CA ARG A 42 -14.42 13.37 9.71
C ARG A 42 -13.15 13.54 8.89
N THR A 43 -13.28 13.73 7.59
CA THR A 43 -12.13 13.93 6.68
C THR A 43 -11.36 15.20 7.04
N GLU A 44 -12.07 16.30 7.29
CA GLU A 44 -11.45 17.56 7.72
C GLU A 44 -10.68 17.40 9.04
N LYS A 45 -11.27 16.71 10.02
CA LYS A 45 -10.60 16.42 11.28
C LYS A 45 -9.36 15.55 11.10
N ILE A 46 -9.39 14.56 10.20
CA ILE A 46 -8.24 13.74 9.86
C ILE A 46 -7.11 14.61 9.30
N HIS A 47 -7.41 15.49 8.35
CA HIS A 47 -6.40 16.38 7.75
C HIS A 47 -5.79 17.33 8.79
N GLN A 48 -6.61 17.89 9.68
CA GLN A 48 -6.11 18.73 10.79
C GLN A 48 -5.22 17.93 11.73
N THR A 49 -5.58 16.69 12.05
CA THR A 49 -4.78 15.82 12.92
C THR A 49 -3.46 15.44 12.25
N MET A 50 -3.45 15.16 10.94
CA MET A 50 -2.22 14.92 10.18
C MET A 50 -1.27 16.11 10.29
N GLN A 51 -1.78 17.31 10.05
CA GLN A 51 -0.98 18.54 10.18
C GLN A 51 -0.48 18.75 11.61
N GLN A 52 -1.31 18.53 12.61
CA GLN A 52 -0.94 18.65 14.01
C GLN A 52 0.19 17.67 14.37
N TYR A 53 0.09 16.39 14.01
CA TYR A 53 1.09 15.37 14.33
C TYR A 53 2.45 15.64 13.70
N VAL A 54 2.47 16.30 12.54
CA VAL A 54 3.71 16.76 11.92
C VAL A 54 4.27 17.98 12.65
N GLN A 55 3.42 18.95 13.03
CA GLN A 55 3.85 20.21 13.63
C GLN A 55 4.31 20.05 15.08
N ASP A 56 3.66 19.21 15.87
CA ASP A 56 3.97 19.00 17.27
C ASP A 56 5.04 17.91 17.51
N GLY A 57 5.50 17.25 16.44
CA GLY A 57 6.53 16.21 16.50
C GLY A 57 6.02 14.83 16.97
N THR A 58 4.71 14.61 17.02
CA THR A 58 4.12 13.28 17.20
C THR A 58 4.58 12.34 16.09
N LEU A 59 4.63 12.83 14.84
CA LEU A 59 5.31 12.17 13.74
C LEU A 59 6.65 12.85 13.47
N ARG A 60 7.73 12.06 13.56
CA ARG A 60 9.09 12.52 13.30
C ARG A 60 9.47 12.28 11.85
N THR A 61 10.00 13.31 11.18
CA THR A 61 10.60 13.17 9.86
C THR A 61 11.95 12.45 9.96
N LEU A 62 12.11 11.40 9.18
CA LEU A 62 13.39 10.71 8.99
C LEU A 62 14.10 11.27 7.75
N PRO A 63 15.43 11.07 7.62
CA PRO A 63 16.12 11.26 6.35
C PRO A 63 15.49 10.41 5.23
N ALA A 64 15.90 10.66 3.99
CA ALA A 64 15.50 9.81 2.86
C ALA A 64 16.03 8.39 3.05
N GLY A 65 15.18 7.39 2.78
CA GLY A 65 15.49 5.99 2.98
C GLY A 65 14.25 5.12 2.83
N VAL A 66 14.37 3.86 3.21
CA VAL A 66 13.29 2.89 3.22
C VAL A 66 13.07 2.34 4.63
N VAL A 67 11.92 1.73 4.88
CA VAL A 67 11.64 1.06 6.14
C VAL A 67 11.44 -0.44 5.88
N LEU A 68 12.29 -1.26 6.50
CA LEU A 68 12.09 -2.70 6.55
C LEU A 68 11.04 -2.98 7.63
N THR A 69 10.01 -3.75 7.29
CA THR A 69 8.91 -4.10 8.21
C THR A 69 8.80 -5.61 8.34
N GLU A 70 8.49 -6.07 9.53
CA GLU A 70 8.15 -7.46 9.82
C GLU A 70 6.85 -7.49 10.62
N ARG A 71 5.89 -8.23 10.11
CA ARG A 71 4.62 -8.52 10.78
C ARG A 71 4.37 -10.03 10.73
N TRP A 72 3.61 -10.51 9.76
CA TRP A 72 3.50 -11.93 9.40
C TRP A 72 4.46 -12.26 8.26
N SER A 73 4.60 -11.32 7.33
CA SER A 73 5.58 -11.32 6.24
C SER A 73 6.60 -10.23 6.46
N GLY A 74 7.75 -10.39 5.81
CA GLY A 74 8.73 -9.34 5.66
C GLY A 74 8.42 -8.44 4.47
N GLY A 75 8.58 -7.12 4.63
CA GLY A 75 8.34 -6.16 3.55
C GLY A 75 9.26 -4.94 3.62
N ILE A 76 9.34 -4.22 2.52
CA ILE A 76 10.05 -2.94 2.44
C ILE A 76 9.04 -1.85 2.10
N VAL A 77 8.91 -0.87 2.98
CA VAL A 77 8.10 0.32 2.74
C VAL A 77 8.94 1.35 2.00
N LEU A 78 8.49 1.71 0.81
CA LEU A 78 9.12 2.67 -0.09
C LEU A 78 8.08 3.42 -0.92
N SER A 79 8.50 4.38 -1.72
CA SER A 79 7.62 5.07 -2.66
C SER A 79 7.87 4.59 -4.09
N VAL A 80 6.79 4.46 -4.87
CA VAL A 80 6.85 4.10 -6.29
C VAL A 80 6.31 5.23 -7.16
N ASP A 81 6.87 5.38 -8.36
CA ASP A 81 6.41 6.36 -9.34
C ASP A 81 5.11 5.91 -10.00
N LEU A 82 4.06 6.71 -9.85
CA LEU A 82 2.76 6.45 -10.45
C LEU A 82 2.76 6.54 -12.00
N GLU A 83 3.79 7.10 -12.62
CA GLU A 83 3.95 7.01 -14.07
C GLU A 83 4.24 5.58 -14.55
N ALA A 84 4.80 4.72 -13.67
CA ALA A 84 5.01 3.30 -13.96
C ALA A 84 3.79 2.41 -13.67
N TYR A 85 2.70 2.98 -13.12
CA TYR A 85 1.47 2.26 -12.78
C TYR A 85 0.31 2.60 -13.70
N GLU A 86 -0.47 1.58 -14.08
CA GLU A 86 -1.71 1.75 -14.83
C GLU A 86 -2.70 0.63 -14.50
N TYR A 87 -3.96 1.00 -14.24
CA TYR A 87 -5.04 0.07 -13.89
C TYR A 87 -6.02 -0.22 -15.04
N THR A 88 -5.82 0.42 -16.20
CA THR A 88 -6.64 0.14 -17.39
C THR A 88 -6.35 -1.28 -17.89
N PRO A 89 -7.38 -2.11 -18.13
CA PRO A 89 -7.19 -3.45 -18.64
C PRO A 89 -6.38 -3.47 -19.95
N GLY A 90 -5.40 -4.37 -20.02
CA GLY A 90 -4.53 -4.50 -21.20
C GLY A 90 -3.33 -3.54 -21.22
N SER A 91 -3.12 -2.75 -20.17
CA SER A 91 -1.94 -1.93 -20.02
C SER A 91 -0.64 -2.75 -20.05
N ALA A 92 0.44 -2.14 -20.55
CA ALA A 92 1.79 -2.68 -20.55
C ALA A 92 2.69 -2.08 -19.46
N SER A 93 2.12 -1.30 -18.53
CA SER A 93 2.86 -0.69 -17.43
C SER A 93 3.54 -1.74 -16.54
N LEU A 94 4.68 -1.40 -15.94
CA LEU A 94 5.46 -2.30 -15.10
C LEU A 94 4.73 -2.69 -13.82
N ILE A 95 3.94 -1.77 -13.27
CA ILE A 95 3.10 -2.00 -12.09
C ILE A 95 1.65 -2.09 -12.56
N ARG A 96 0.96 -3.18 -12.25
CA ARG A 96 -0.45 -3.40 -12.60
C ARG A 96 -1.23 -4.03 -11.47
N PRO A 97 -2.57 -3.81 -11.40
CA PRO A 97 -3.42 -4.45 -10.41
C PRO A 97 -3.58 -5.95 -10.68
N THR A 98 -3.75 -6.75 -9.63
CA THR A 98 -4.07 -8.19 -9.71
C THR A 98 -5.56 -8.44 -9.97
N GLU A 99 -6.40 -7.44 -9.70
CA GLU A 99 -7.85 -7.51 -9.89
C GLU A 99 -8.37 -6.32 -10.70
N LYS A 100 -9.57 -6.46 -11.26
CA LYS A 100 -10.22 -5.37 -11.97
C LYS A 100 -10.55 -4.23 -11.00
N THR A 101 -10.03 -3.05 -11.29
CA THR A 101 -10.37 -1.83 -10.54
C THR A 101 -11.83 -1.43 -10.76
N VAL A 102 -12.58 -1.30 -9.68
CA VAL A 102 -13.96 -0.78 -9.69
C VAL A 102 -13.89 0.74 -9.68
N VAL A 103 -14.03 1.36 -10.86
CA VAL A 103 -13.81 2.80 -11.08
C VAL A 103 -14.74 3.66 -10.21
N GLU A 104 -15.95 3.20 -9.97
CA GLU A 104 -16.96 3.86 -9.13
C GLU A 104 -16.51 4.03 -7.66
N ARG A 105 -15.55 3.25 -7.22
CA ARG A 105 -14.97 3.36 -5.87
C ARG A 105 -13.90 4.45 -5.74
N ILE A 106 -13.40 5.00 -6.85
CA ILE A 106 -12.34 6.01 -6.85
C ILE A 106 -12.83 7.37 -6.32
N PRO A 107 -13.97 7.95 -6.78
CA PRO A 107 -14.36 9.30 -6.39
C PRO A 107 -14.54 9.54 -4.89
N PRO A 108 -15.16 8.66 -4.10
CA PRO A 108 -15.24 8.84 -2.64
C PRO A 108 -13.86 8.85 -1.97
N ARG A 109 -12.96 7.96 -2.38
CA ARG A 109 -11.59 7.87 -1.85
C ARG A 109 -10.74 9.07 -2.23
N LEU A 110 -10.94 9.58 -3.46
CA LEU A 110 -10.26 10.78 -3.94
C LEU A 110 -10.58 11.98 -3.07
N LYS A 111 -11.82 12.15 -2.63
CA LYS A 111 -12.22 13.23 -1.71
C LYS A 111 -11.51 13.16 -0.36
N VAL A 112 -11.28 11.96 0.15
CA VAL A 112 -10.55 11.77 1.41
C VAL A 112 -9.05 12.07 1.21
N ARG A 113 -8.49 11.72 0.05
CA ARG A 113 -7.07 11.94 -0.26
C ARG A 113 -6.74 13.40 -0.55
N GLN A 114 -7.66 14.13 -1.21
CA GLN A 114 -7.47 15.55 -1.53
C GLN A 114 -7.30 16.37 -0.25
N GLY A 115 -6.16 17.06 -0.14
CA GLY A 115 -5.83 17.89 1.04
C GLY A 115 -5.11 17.15 2.17
N ALA A 116 -4.95 15.83 2.10
CA ALA A 116 -4.11 15.10 3.03
C ALA A 116 -2.62 15.46 2.86
N CYS A 117 -1.93 15.78 3.94
CA CYS A 117 -0.50 16.10 3.93
C CYS A 117 0.38 14.85 4.18
N LEU A 118 -0.21 13.72 4.51
CA LEU A 118 0.45 12.44 4.75
C LEU A 118 -0.20 11.34 3.95
N GLU A 119 0.58 10.33 3.60
CA GLU A 119 0.12 9.07 3.04
C GLU A 119 0.50 7.94 3.99
N LEU A 120 -0.44 7.02 4.23
CA LEU A 120 -0.23 5.87 5.09
C LEU A 120 -0.13 4.61 4.22
N PRO A 121 0.94 3.82 4.35
CA PRO A 121 1.13 2.65 3.51
C PRO A 121 0.11 1.55 3.87
N HIS A 122 -0.66 1.13 2.90
CA HIS A 122 -1.53 -0.05 2.95
C HIS A 122 -1.67 -0.69 1.57
N ILE A 123 -0.84 -0.25 0.62
CA ILE A 123 -0.75 -0.81 -0.73
C ILE A 123 0.37 -1.84 -0.71
N MET A 124 0.03 -3.09 -1.00
CA MET A 124 1.00 -4.17 -1.09
C MET A 124 1.36 -4.41 -2.55
N ILE A 125 2.65 -4.33 -2.86
CA ILE A 125 3.18 -4.72 -4.16
C ILE A 125 3.92 -6.05 -4.03
N LEU A 126 3.50 -7.02 -4.82
CA LEU A 126 4.12 -8.33 -4.89
C LEU A 126 5.23 -8.34 -5.92
N ILE A 127 6.37 -8.92 -5.53
CA ILE A 127 7.48 -9.28 -6.41
C ILE A 127 7.65 -10.80 -6.45
N ASP A 128 8.21 -11.31 -7.56
CA ASP A 128 8.46 -12.73 -7.74
C ASP A 128 9.97 -13.02 -7.66
N ASP A 129 10.48 -13.12 -6.42
CA ASP A 129 11.87 -13.44 -6.08
C ASP A 129 11.96 -14.82 -5.40
N PRO A 130 11.94 -15.93 -6.16
CA PRO A 130 11.95 -17.29 -5.61
C PRO A 130 13.26 -17.63 -4.89
N ASP A 131 14.34 -16.96 -5.23
CA ASP A 131 15.65 -17.16 -4.62
C ASP A 131 15.84 -16.35 -3.35
N ARG A 132 14.84 -15.53 -2.97
CA ARG A 132 14.81 -14.71 -1.73
C ARG A 132 16.06 -13.85 -1.56
N GLN A 133 16.43 -13.14 -2.63
CA GLN A 133 17.66 -12.35 -2.67
C GLN A 133 17.46 -10.86 -2.38
N ILE A 134 16.21 -10.39 -2.31
CA ILE A 134 15.89 -8.95 -2.23
C ILE A 134 15.57 -8.56 -0.78
N ILE A 135 14.51 -9.12 -0.22
CA ILE A 135 13.96 -8.70 1.08
C ILE A 135 14.55 -9.51 2.23
N GLU A 136 14.55 -10.83 2.12
CA GLU A 136 14.88 -11.73 3.20
C GLU A 136 16.31 -11.55 3.75
N PRO A 137 17.36 -11.28 2.93
CA PRO A 137 18.71 -11.05 3.45
C PRO A 137 18.84 -9.82 4.37
N LEU A 138 17.91 -8.86 4.27
CA LEU A 138 17.92 -7.66 5.11
C LEU A 138 17.61 -8.01 6.57
N PHE A 139 16.79 -9.04 6.81
CA PHE A 139 16.44 -9.48 8.16
C PHE A 139 17.62 -10.09 8.90
N GLU A 140 18.62 -10.61 8.19
CA GLU A 140 19.86 -11.11 8.79
C GLU A 140 20.74 -9.97 9.34
N GLN A 141 20.48 -8.72 8.93
CA GLN A 141 21.27 -7.53 9.25
C GLN A 141 20.55 -6.55 10.18
N THR A 142 19.36 -6.87 10.68
CA THR A 142 18.53 -5.97 11.49
C THR A 142 19.23 -5.42 12.73
N ALA A 143 20.25 -6.12 13.25
CA ALA A 143 21.05 -5.63 14.37
C ALA A 143 21.88 -4.38 14.03
N SER A 144 22.11 -4.09 12.73
CA SER A 144 22.84 -2.92 12.24
C SER A 144 21.92 -1.75 11.90
N TYR A 145 20.61 -1.93 11.88
CA TYR A 145 19.64 -0.91 11.50
C TYR A 145 19.03 -0.21 12.71
N ASP A 146 18.65 1.04 12.52
CA ASP A 146 17.94 1.80 13.54
C ASP A 146 16.51 1.26 13.68
N LYS A 147 16.20 0.61 14.82
CA LYS A 147 14.85 0.15 15.12
C LYS A 147 13.94 1.35 15.38
N LEU A 148 12.89 1.49 14.57
CA LEU A 148 11.92 2.57 14.66
C LEU A 148 10.79 2.27 15.64
N TYR A 149 10.28 1.05 15.58
CA TYR A 149 9.19 0.55 16.42
C TYR A 149 9.27 -0.95 16.57
N ASP A 150 8.66 -1.43 17.65
CA ASP A 150 8.59 -2.83 18.05
C ASP A 150 7.40 -2.93 19.01
N THR A 151 6.22 -3.31 18.52
CA THR A 151 4.98 -3.16 19.28
C THR A 151 3.90 -4.14 18.87
N ASP A 152 3.08 -4.51 19.85
CA ASP A 152 1.88 -5.29 19.60
C ASP A 152 0.79 -4.41 18.96
N LEU A 153 0.06 -4.99 18.01
CA LEU A 153 -1.07 -4.34 17.35
C LEU A 153 -2.35 -4.53 18.16
N MET A 154 -3.19 -3.50 18.16
CA MET A 154 -4.50 -3.54 18.82
C MET A 154 -5.37 -4.68 18.31
N GLN A 155 -6.35 -5.09 19.12
CA GLN A 155 -7.38 -6.09 18.77
C GLN A 155 -6.79 -7.44 18.35
N ASN A 156 -5.70 -7.86 19.00
CA ASN A 156 -4.96 -9.09 18.68
C ASN A 156 -4.46 -9.13 17.21
N GLY A 157 -4.16 -7.97 16.63
CA GLY A 157 -3.67 -7.82 15.25
C GLY A 157 -2.25 -8.37 15.01
N GLY A 158 -1.64 -8.98 16.02
CA GLY A 158 -0.27 -9.50 15.97
C GLY A 158 0.76 -8.49 16.44
N HIS A 159 1.97 -8.63 15.96
CA HIS A 159 3.13 -7.80 16.31
C HIS A 159 3.70 -7.15 15.06
N ILE A 160 4.30 -5.96 15.19
CA ILE A 160 5.00 -5.29 14.10
C ILE A 160 6.32 -4.72 14.58
N THR A 161 7.37 -4.98 13.83
CA THR A 161 8.69 -4.36 14.02
C THR A 161 9.10 -3.61 12.75
N GLY A 162 9.74 -2.46 12.91
CA GLY A 162 10.24 -1.68 11.79
C GLY A 162 11.64 -1.16 12.01
N TRP A 163 12.46 -1.19 10.95
CA TRP A 163 13.84 -0.71 10.93
C TRP A 163 14.05 0.27 9.79
N PHE A 164 14.83 1.31 10.05
CA PHE A 164 15.16 2.32 9.06
C PHE A 164 16.48 1.99 8.36
N LEU A 165 16.44 2.02 7.03
CA LEU A 165 17.60 1.94 6.17
C LEU A 165 17.73 3.29 5.45
N PRO A 166 18.75 4.11 5.79
CA PRO A 166 18.98 5.38 5.11
C PRO A 166 19.45 5.16 3.66
N ASN A 167 19.16 6.12 2.79
CA ASN A 167 19.70 6.09 1.43
C ASN A 167 21.22 5.94 1.44
N GLY A 168 21.72 5.00 0.64
CA GLY A 168 23.13 4.66 0.53
C GLY A 168 23.36 3.36 -0.22
N PRO A 169 24.57 2.78 -0.14
CA PRO A 169 24.95 1.60 -0.93
C PRO A 169 23.99 0.40 -0.77
N GLU A 170 23.37 0.25 0.39
CA GLU A 170 22.45 -0.86 0.65
C GLU A 170 21.11 -0.66 -0.04
N THR A 171 20.52 0.54 0.06
CA THR A 171 19.28 0.87 -0.66
C THR A 171 19.51 0.91 -2.17
N GLU A 172 20.68 1.36 -2.64
CA GLU A 172 21.07 1.28 -4.06
C GLU A 172 21.17 -0.18 -4.53
N ALA A 173 21.67 -1.09 -3.69
CA ALA A 173 21.72 -2.51 -4.02
C ALA A 173 20.32 -3.15 -4.06
N ILE A 174 19.40 -2.73 -3.18
CA ILE A 174 17.99 -3.14 -3.23
C ILE A 174 17.34 -2.66 -4.52
N GLU A 175 17.53 -1.39 -4.86
CA GLU A 175 16.99 -0.78 -6.09
C GLU A 175 17.48 -1.53 -7.33
N ALA A 176 18.79 -1.78 -7.43
CA ALA A 176 19.37 -2.53 -8.55
C ALA A 176 18.79 -3.96 -8.70
N LYS A 177 18.50 -4.63 -7.58
CA LYS A 177 17.87 -5.96 -7.60
C LYS A 177 16.40 -5.90 -8.01
N LEU A 178 15.66 -4.87 -7.55
CA LEU A 178 14.31 -4.62 -8.00
C LEU A 178 14.27 -4.33 -9.50
N GLU A 179 15.15 -3.46 -10.00
CA GLU A 179 15.27 -3.18 -11.43
C GLU A 179 15.59 -4.43 -12.26
N ALA A 180 16.41 -5.35 -11.74
CA ALA A 180 16.74 -6.59 -12.40
C ALA A 180 15.51 -7.49 -12.65
N LEU A 181 14.42 -7.35 -11.88
CA LEU A 181 13.15 -8.03 -12.15
C LEU A 181 12.50 -7.57 -13.48
N CYS A 182 12.91 -6.41 -13.99
CA CYS A 182 12.44 -5.87 -15.27
C CYS A 182 13.26 -6.38 -16.47
N ASP A 183 14.25 -7.27 -16.27
CA ASP A 183 15.02 -7.82 -17.37
C ASP A 183 14.17 -8.69 -18.29
N ARG A 184 14.03 -8.26 -19.54
CA ARG A 184 13.14 -8.87 -20.55
C ARG A 184 13.49 -10.31 -20.84
N GLU A 185 14.77 -10.62 -20.98
CA GLU A 185 15.21 -11.98 -21.35
C GLU A 185 14.95 -12.95 -20.19
N THR A 186 15.27 -12.56 -18.98
CA THR A 186 15.02 -13.33 -17.77
C THR A 186 13.53 -13.56 -17.56
N PHE A 187 12.70 -12.51 -17.71
CA PHE A 187 11.24 -12.62 -17.61
C PHE A 187 10.68 -13.61 -18.64
N ASN A 188 11.03 -13.45 -19.90
CA ASN A 188 10.54 -14.32 -20.97
C ASN A 188 10.94 -15.78 -20.73
N ARG A 189 12.18 -16.03 -20.32
CA ARG A 189 12.66 -17.37 -19.96
C ARG A 189 11.91 -17.98 -18.79
N LYS A 190 11.67 -17.18 -17.72
CA LYS A 190 10.99 -17.62 -16.49
C LYS A 190 9.53 -18.01 -16.76
N TYR A 191 8.80 -17.20 -17.52
CA TYR A 191 7.37 -17.38 -17.72
C TYR A 191 7.00 -18.02 -19.07
N GLY A 192 7.97 -18.40 -19.90
CA GLY A 192 7.71 -18.92 -21.24
C GLY A 192 7.04 -17.89 -22.17
N CYS A 193 7.29 -16.61 -21.93
CA CYS A 193 6.74 -15.50 -22.69
C CYS A 193 7.63 -15.13 -23.88
N THR A 194 7.10 -14.25 -24.74
CA THR A 194 7.82 -13.60 -25.83
C THR A 194 7.75 -12.08 -25.67
N ASP A 195 8.46 -11.33 -26.49
CA ASP A 195 8.42 -9.87 -26.46
C ASP A 195 7.03 -9.27 -26.79
N ALA A 196 6.11 -10.11 -27.29
CA ALA A 196 4.72 -9.72 -27.51
C ALA A 196 3.91 -9.55 -26.22
N GLN A 197 4.32 -10.22 -25.12
CA GLN A 197 3.69 -10.07 -23.82
C GLN A 197 4.35 -8.93 -23.04
N ALA A 198 3.54 -8.12 -22.37
CA ALA A 198 4.03 -7.06 -21.47
C ALA A 198 4.71 -7.66 -20.24
N LEU A 199 5.83 -7.06 -19.82
CA LEU A 199 6.45 -7.36 -18.52
C LEU A 199 5.46 -7.10 -17.38
N LEU A 200 5.51 -7.93 -16.33
CA LEU A 200 4.81 -7.71 -15.08
C LEU A 200 5.75 -8.04 -13.91
N PRO A 201 6.73 -7.18 -13.63
CA PRO A 201 7.63 -7.39 -12.50
C PRO A 201 6.97 -7.06 -11.16
N TYR A 202 5.95 -6.19 -11.17
CA TYR A 202 5.30 -5.68 -9.96
C TYR A 202 3.80 -5.80 -10.07
N ALA A 203 3.17 -6.50 -9.13
CA ALA A 203 1.74 -6.69 -9.09
C ALA A 203 1.15 -6.11 -7.80
N VAL A 204 0.12 -5.25 -7.91
CA VAL A 204 -0.57 -4.75 -6.72
C VAL A 204 -1.42 -5.88 -6.15
N GLY A 205 -0.93 -6.49 -5.05
CA GLY A 205 -1.58 -7.63 -4.39
C GLY A 205 -2.74 -7.22 -3.51
N ASP A 206 -2.60 -6.07 -2.82
CA ASP A 206 -3.67 -5.46 -2.02
C ASP A 206 -3.61 -3.93 -2.12
N GLY A 207 -4.71 -3.26 -1.84
CA GLY A 207 -4.82 -1.80 -1.97
C GLY A 207 -5.02 -1.33 -3.42
N ASN A 208 -5.56 -2.16 -4.32
CA ASN A 208 -5.79 -1.83 -5.73
C ASN A 208 -6.56 -0.51 -5.92
N HIS A 209 -7.64 -0.29 -5.14
CA HIS A 209 -8.42 0.95 -5.21
C HIS A 209 -7.67 2.17 -4.65
N SER A 210 -6.82 1.98 -3.65
CA SER A 210 -5.97 3.04 -3.09
C SER A 210 -4.89 3.47 -4.09
N MET A 211 -4.25 2.51 -4.75
CA MET A 211 -3.26 2.78 -5.80
C MET A 211 -3.92 3.49 -7.00
N ALA A 212 -5.08 3.02 -7.45
CA ALA A 212 -5.84 3.65 -8.52
C ALA A 212 -6.30 5.08 -8.14
N THR A 213 -6.68 5.30 -6.88
CA THR A 213 -7.02 6.64 -6.37
C THR A 213 -5.81 7.57 -6.36
N ALA A 214 -4.64 7.06 -5.95
CA ALA A 214 -3.39 7.82 -6.00
C ALA A 214 -3.05 8.23 -7.44
N LYS A 215 -3.17 7.29 -8.39
CA LYS A 215 -2.98 7.57 -9.83
C LYS A 215 -3.96 8.62 -10.34
N ALA A 216 -5.24 8.46 -10.04
CA ALA A 216 -6.27 9.42 -10.46
C ALA A 216 -5.99 10.83 -9.89
N TYR A 217 -5.57 10.93 -8.64
CA TYR A 217 -5.16 12.19 -8.03
C TYR A 217 -3.96 12.82 -8.74
N TRP A 218 -2.93 12.02 -9.00
CA TRP A 218 -1.77 12.48 -9.76
C TRP A 218 -2.14 12.98 -11.14
N GLU A 219 -2.99 12.25 -11.88
CA GLU A 219 -3.47 12.64 -13.22
C GLU A 219 -4.24 13.97 -13.23
N GLU A 220 -4.87 14.34 -12.11
CA GLU A 220 -5.49 15.66 -11.96
C GLU A 220 -4.48 16.74 -11.65
N VAL A 221 -3.59 16.49 -10.68
CA VAL A 221 -2.60 17.46 -10.21
C VAL A 221 -1.62 17.83 -11.33
N LYS A 222 -1.10 16.85 -12.06
CA LYS A 222 -0.08 17.08 -13.09
C LYS A 222 -0.52 17.98 -14.22
N LYS A 223 -1.83 18.14 -14.48
CA LYS A 223 -2.36 19.02 -15.53
C LYS A 223 -2.05 20.50 -15.28
N GLY A 224 -1.85 20.87 -14.02
CA GLY A 224 -1.52 22.24 -13.62
C GLY A 224 -0.02 22.52 -13.46
N LEU A 225 0.84 21.51 -13.69
CA LEU A 225 2.28 21.56 -13.42
C LEU A 225 3.10 21.58 -14.71
N THR A 226 4.21 22.28 -14.69
CA THR A 226 5.27 22.17 -15.73
C THR A 226 5.95 20.81 -15.63
N ALA A 227 6.68 20.40 -16.67
CA ALA A 227 7.44 19.16 -16.68
C ALA A 227 8.48 19.07 -15.53
N GLU A 228 9.15 20.17 -15.21
CA GLU A 228 10.11 20.25 -14.12
C GLU A 228 9.42 20.08 -12.75
N GLU A 229 8.26 20.73 -12.54
CA GLU A 229 7.49 20.57 -11.30
C GLU A 229 6.95 19.15 -11.13
N GLN A 230 6.63 18.47 -12.23
CA GLN A 230 6.14 17.08 -12.18
C GLN A 230 7.20 16.08 -11.71
N GLU A 231 8.48 16.31 -11.97
CA GLU A 231 9.56 15.35 -11.66
C GLU A 231 9.63 14.99 -10.18
N ASN A 232 9.47 15.97 -9.30
CA ASN A 232 9.62 15.78 -7.85
C ASN A 232 8.34 16.07 -7.06
N HIS A 233 7.20 16.18 -7.74
CA HIS A 233 5.95 16.48 -7.05
C HIS A 233 5.51 15.31 -6.16
N PRO A 234 5.20 15.53 -4.87
CA PRO A 234 4.85 14.43 -3.95
C PRO A 234 3.69 13.56 -4.42
N ALA A 235 2.68 14.14 -5.08
CA ALA A 235 1.54 13.39 -5.59
C ALA A 235 1.87 12.43 -6.75
N ARG A 236 3.06 12.52 -7.34
CA ARG A 236 3.56 11.58 -8.35
C ARG A 236 3.92 10.22 -7.76
N PHE A 237 4.17 10.17 -6.47
CA PHE A 237 4.64 8.96 -5.79
C PHE A 237 3.56 8.41 -4.87
N ALA A 238 3.50 7.09 -4.77
CA ALA A 238 2.65 6.39 -3.81
C ALA A 238 3.51 5.60 -2.83
N LEU A 239 3.17 5.66 -1.54
CA LEU A 239 3.82 4.89 -0.50
C LEU A 239 3.24 3.47 -0.49
N VAL A 240 4.11 2.47 -0.62
CA VAL A 240 3.73 1.06 -0.74
C VAL A 240 4.62 0.19 0.14
N GLU A 241 4.16 -1.01 0.42
CA GLU A 241 4.97 -2.10 0.97
C GLU A 241 5.23 -3.13 -0.13
N VAL A 242 6.50 -3.38 -0.43
CA VAL A 242 6.92 -4.43 -1.38
C VAL A 242 7.16 -5.71 -0.60
N VAL A 243 6.53 -6.79 -1.04
CA VAL A 243 6.55 -8.11 -0.38
C VAL A 243 6.87 -9.19 -1.41
N ASN A 244 7.65 -10.19 -1.02
CA ASN A 244 7.95 -11.32 -1.88
C ASN A 244 6.79 -12.33 -1.87
N ILE A 245 6.24 -12.68 -3.04
CA ILE A 245 5.16 -13.68 -3.14
C ILE A 245 5.55 -15.07 -2.61
N HIS A 246 6.86 -15.33 -2.47
CA HIS A 246 7.40 -16.58 -1.92
C HIS A 246 7.59 -16.55 -0.40
N ASP A 247 7.17 -15.49 0.29
CA ASP A 247 7.12 -15.50 1.75
C ASP A 247 6.09 -16.53 2.22
N GLU A 248 6.51 -17.45 3.09
CA GLU A 248 5.68 -18.57 3.55
C GLU A 248 4.46 -18.15 4.38
N SER A 249 4.48 -16.93 4.92
CA SER A 249 3.38 -16.35 5.67
C SER A 249 2.26 -15.78 4.78
N LEU A 250 2.54 -15.55 3.48
CA LEU A 250 1.55 -15.11 2.51
C LEU A 250 0.66 -16.26 2.08
N ILE A 251 -0.46 -16.39 2.76
CA ILE A 251 -1.49 -17.37 2.43
C ILE A 251 -2.52 -16.70 1.55
N ILE A 252 -2.64 -17.16 0.31
CA ILE A 252 -3.70 -16.69 -0.60
C ILE A 252 -4.95 -17.51 -0.32
N GLU A 253 -5.93 -16.88 0.32
CA GLU A 253 -7.22 -17.50 0.61
C GLU A 253 -8.27 -17.09 -0.42
N PRO A 254 -9.18 -18.01 -0.83
CA PRO A 254 -10.25 -17.68 -1.75
C PRO A 254 -11.28 -16.76 -1.07
N ILE A 255 -11.83 -15.82 -1.83
CA ILE A 255 -12.95 -15.00 -1.36
C ILE A 255 -14.21 -15.85 -1.40
N HIS A 256 -14.76 -16.17 -0.23
CA HIS A 256 -16.03 -16.86 -0.09
C HIS A 256 -17.19 -15.85 -0.16
N ARG A 257 -18.29 -16.27 -0.82
CA ARG A 257 -19.53 -15.50 -0.90
C ARG A 257 -20.66 -16.31 -0.30
N ALA A 258 -21.45 -15.66 0.55
CA ALA A 258 -22.68 -16.22 1.07
C ALA A 258 -23.87 -15.62 0.31
N LEU A 259 -24.76 -16.47 -0.19
CA LEU A 259 -25.99 -16.06 -0.84
C LEU A 259 -27.16 -16.35 0.11
N PHE A 260 -28.03 -15.38 0.28
CA PHE A 260 -29.21 -15.50 1.16
C PHE A 260 -30.49 -15.45 0.33
N GLY A 261 -31.51 -16.24 0.75
CA GLY A 261 -32.83 -16.22 0.11
C GLY A 261 -32.86 -16.86 -1.28
N VAL A 262 -31.89 -17.74 -1.58
CA VAL A 262 -31.83 -18.51 -2.84
C VAL A 262 -32.06 -19.98 -2.59
N ASP A 263 -32.66 -20.67 -3.55
CA ASP A 263 -32.75 -22.12 -3.57
C ASP A 263 -31.44 -22.69 -4.12
N ALA A 264 -30.81 -23.62 -3.38
CA ALA A 264 -29.53 -24.18 -3.75
C ALA A 264 -29.59 -25.03 -5.02
N ASP A 265 -30.71 -25.77 -5.23
CA ASP A 265 -30.88 -26.63 -6.40
C ASP A 265 -31.11 -25.79 -7.67
N GLU A 266 -31.82 -24.66 -7.54
CA GLU A 266 -32.03 -23.72 -8.64
C GLU A 266 -30.72 -22.97 -9.01
N LEU A 267 -29.86 -22.70 -8.00
CA LEU A 267 -28.62 -22.02 -8.21
C LEU A 267 -27.51 -22.89 -8.83
N LEU A 268 -27.48 -24.16 -8.43
CA LEU A 268 -26.45 -25.13 -8.85
C LEU A 268 -26.83 -25.93 -10.11
N GLY A 269 -28.10 -25.85 -10.54
CA GLY A 269 -28.80 -26.38 -11.72
C GLY A 269 -28.27 -27.02 -12.74
#